data_5e2e4f3bc731d529f240c8a05297e49e
#
_entry.id   5e2e4f3bc731d529f240c8a05297e49e
#
_cell.length_a   1.000
_cell.length_b   1.000
_cell.length_c   1.000
_cell.angle_alpha   90.00
_cell.angle_beta   90.00
_cell.angle_gamma   90.00
#
_symmetry.space_group_name_H-M   'P 1'
#
loop_
_entity.id
_entity.type
_entity.pdbx_description
1 polymer ?
#
loop_
_entity_poly.entity_id
_entity_poly.type
_entity_poly.pdbx_seq_one_letter_code
_entity_poly.pdbx_strand_id
1 'polypeptide(L)'
;MADAGVTAEWARAVDARTLRHPCGFKDTARRANSLSFRFLIRQAERRLSPALLVLEDDAVFHPEFRERVAALSLPDDWQIFYFGCQHLETPRPVSCGLVRVTRALDTHAVAFRASAYGEVRKIMRGHRRGRGAAEQFNDVLLSKLHKKLPTYAAFPNLIWQALGSSDLTGHTYSNYDAEGRQIHGAAVVQHLNP
;
A
#
# COMPACT_ATOMS: atom_id res chain seq x y z
N MET A 1 11.96 12.20 2.99
CA MET A 1 12.42 11.49 1.76
C MET A 1 13.90 11.77 1.44
N ALA A 2 14.38 13.01 1.49
CA ALA A 2 15.79 13.29 1.19
C ALA A 2 16.77 12.51 2.10
N ASP A 3 16.49 12.44 3.39
CA ASP A 3 17.34 11.73 4.36
C ASP A 3 17.32 10.20 4.16
N ALA A 4 16.24 9.65 3.60
CA ALA A 4 16.17 8.24 3.24
C ALA A 4 16.84 7.90 1.89
N GLY A 5 17.40 8.91 1.19
CA GLY A 5 18.02 8.73 -0.13
C GLY A 5 17.05 8.28 -1.23
N VAL A 6 15.77 8.55 -1.06
CA VAL A 6 14.72 8.22 -2.03
C VAL A 6 14.38 9.43 -2.87
N THR A 7 14.52 9.30 -4.20
CA THR A 7 14.03 10.28 -5.15
C THR A 7 12.69 9.80 -5.71
N ALA A 8 11.66 10.62 -5.62
CA ALA A 8 10.32 10.30 -6.11
C ALA A 8 9.79 11.44 -7.00
N GLU A 9 9.03 11.10 -8.02
CA GLU A 9 8.27 12.07 -8.80
C GLU A 9 6.94 12.35 -8.11
N TRP A 10 6.59 13.62 -7.96
CA TRP A 10 5.26 14.00 -7.50
C TRP A 10 4.22 13.74 -8.59
N ALA A 11 3.22 12.93 -8.26
CA ALA A 11 2.09 12.70 -9.13
C ALA A 11 0.84 13.40 -8.57
N ARG A 12 0.20 14.22 -9.40
CA ARG A 12 -1.05 14.85 -9.01
C ARG A 12 -2.15 13.80 -8.88
N ALA A 13 -2.70 13.64 -7.69
CA ALA A 13 -3.84 12.79 -7.44
C ALA A 13 -5.10 13.30 -8.14
N VAL A 14 -6.04 12.42 -8.43
CA VAL A 14 -7.37 12.79 -8.93
C VAL A 14 -8.12 13.52 -7.85
N ASP A 15 -8.56 14.75 -8.11
CA ASP A 15 -9.35 15.53 -7.18
C ASP A 15 -10.77 14.97 -7.08
N ALA A 16 -11.13 14.49 -5.91
CA ALA A 16 -12.46 13.93 -5.62
C ALA A 16 -13.60 14.91 -5.93
N ARG A 17 -13.36 16.22 -5.74
CA ARG A 17 -14.35 17.28 -6.00
C ARG A 17 -14.71 17.42 -7.48
N THR A 18 -13.84 16.97 -8.38
CA THR A 18 -14.08 16.99 -9.83
C THR A 18 -14.90 15.80 -10.31
N LEU A 19 -15.09 14.79 -9.46
CA LEU A 19 -15.84 13.59 -9.81
C LEU A 19 -17.33 13.76 -9.48
N ARG A 20 -18.17 13.48 -10.47
CA ARG A 20 -19.62 13.37 -10.24
C ARG A 20 -19.93 11.97 -9.71
N HIS A 21 -20.37 11.88 -8.47
CA HIS A 21 -20.78 10.62 -7.85
C HIS A 21 -22.10 10.78 -7.09
N PRO A 22 -23.09 9.91 -7.30
CA PRO A 22 -24.42 10.03 -6.66
C PRO A 22 -24.44 9.70 -5.16
N CYS A 23 -23.39 9.04 -4.64
CA CYS A 23 -23.37 8.46 -3.28
C CYS A 23 -22.67 9.35 -2.23
N GLY A 24 -22.26 10.57 -2.58
CA GLY A 24 -21.64 11.52 -1.65
C GLY A 24 -20.12 11.52 -1.63
N PHE A 25 -19.55 12.42 -0.81
CA PHE A 25 -18.12 12.76 -0.85
C PHE A 25 -17.19 11.57 -0.48
N LYS A 26 -17.53 10.78 0.55
CA LYS A 26 -16.67 9.67 0.99
C LYS A 26 -16.43 8.64 -0.12
N ASP A 27 -17.48 8.28 -0.85
CA ASP A 27 -17.35 7.35 -1.98
C ASP A 27 -16.60 7.98 -3.15
N THR A 28 -16.75 9.29 -3.34
CA THR A 28 -16.03 10.04 -4.37
C THR A 28 -14.53 10.08 -4.07
N ALA A 29 -14.14 10.27 -2.81
CA ALA A 29 -12.73 10.27 -2.39
C ALA A 29 -12.08 8.89 -2.60
N ARG A 30 -12.73 7.80 -2.21
CA ARG A 30 -12.25 6.43 -2.45
C ARG A 30 -12.08 6.14 -3.94
N ARG A 31 -13.05 6.58 -4.76
CA ARG A 31 -12.97 6.46 -6.21
C ARG A 31 -11.81 7.27 -6.79
N ALA A 32 -11.59 8.50 -6.30
CA ALA A 32 -10.49 9.35 -6.73
C ALA A 32 -9.13 8.70 -6.44
N ASN A 33 -8.98 8.11 -5.24
CA ASN A 33 -7.78 7.36 -4.86
C ASN A 33 -7.54 6.17 -5.81
N SER A 34 -8.56 5.34 -6.09
CA SER A 34 -8.42 4.22 -7.03
C SER A 34 -8.10 4.67 -8.46
N LEU A 35 -8.63 5.82 -8.90
CA LEU A 35 -8.30 6.39 -10.20
C LEU A 35 -6.85 6.86 -10.25
N SER A 36 -6.34 7.45 -9.16
CA SER A 36 -4.94 7.87 -9.03
C SER A 36 -3.99 6.67 -9.15
N PHE A 37 -4.23 5.59 -8.40
CA PHE A 37 -3.45 4.35 -8.52
C PHE A 37 -3.46 3.79 -9.95
N ARG A 38 -4.63 3.72 -10.56
CA ARG A 38 -4.76 3.24 -11.95
C ARG A 38 -4.01 4.10 -12.95
N PHE A 39 -3.98 5.41 -12.72
CA PHE A 39 -3.24 6.34 -13.55
C PHE A 39 -1.73 6.10 -13.43
N LEU A 40 -1.20 5.97 -12.21
CA LEU A 40 0.22 5.67 -11.96
C LEU A 40 0.65 4.35 -12.61
N ILE A 41 -0.14 3.30 -12.44
CA ILE A 41 0.14 2.00 -13.06
C ILE A 41 0.16 2.10 -14.59
N ARG A 42 -0.78 2.83 -15.20
CA ARG A 42 -0.78 3.05 -16.64
C ARG A 42 0.44 3.84 -17.13
N GLN A 43 0.90 4.81 -16.33
CA GLN A 43 2.14 5.54 -16.65
C GLN A 43 3.34 4.59 -16.60
N ALA A 44 3.45 3.76 -15.55
CA ALA A 44 4.51 2.77 -15.44
C ALA A 44 4.50 1.78 -16.60
N GLU A 45 3.32 1.29 -17.01
CA GLU A 45 3.18 0.43 -18.21
C GLU A 45 3.69 1.13 -19.48
N ARG A 46 3.31 2.40 -19.71
CA ARG A 46 3.74 3.17 -20.90
C ARG A 46 5.24 3.44 -20.91
N ARG A 47 5.83 3.65 -19.73
CA ARG A 47 7.27 3.87 -19.56
C ARG A 47 8.07 2.56 -19.57
N LEU A 48 7.42 1.41 -19.69
CA LEU A 48 8.02 0.06 -19.58
C LEU A 48 8.80 -0.11 -18.27
N SER A 49 8.33 0.52 -17.18
CA SER A 49 8.98 0.45 -15.89
C SER A 49 8.91 -0.97 -15.34
N PRO A 50 10.03 -1.59 -14.94
CA PRO A 50 10.04 -2.96 -14.43
C PRO A 50 9.32 -3.11 -13.09
N ALA A 51 9.26 -2.01 -12.32
CA ALA A 51 8.51 -1.90 -11.08
C ALA A 51 8.04 -0.46 -10.85
N LEU A 52 7.00 -0.30 -10.05
CA LEU A 52 6.44 0.98 -9.62
C LEU A 52 6.33 0.96 -8.09
N LEU A 53 6.99 1.89 -7.41
CA LEU A 53 6.73 2.18 -6.01
C LEU A 53 5.73 3.34 -5.94
N VAL A 54 4.65 3.16 -5.21
CA VAL A 54 3.69 4.21 -4.85
C VAL A 54 3.90 4.56 -3.39
N LEU A 55 4.09 5.85 -3.13
CA LEU A 55 4.17 6.43 -1.80
C LEU A 55 3.01 7.41 -1.65
N GLU A 56 2.30 7.35 -0.53
CA GLU A 56 1.32 8.38 -0.15
C GLU A 56 2.07 9.55 0.49
N ASP A 57 1.46 10.71 0.54
CA ASP A 57 2.09 11.96 0.99
C ASP A 57 2.35 12.00 2.51
N ASP A 58 1.71 11.12 3.25
CA ASP A 58 1.90 10.90 4.68
C ASP A 58 2.89 9.78 5.03
N ALA A 59 3.62 9.25 4.04
CA ALA A 59 4.62 8.19 4.26
C ALA A 59 5.84 8.70 5.05
N VAL A 60 6.13 8.05 6.19
CA VAL A 60 7.27 8.32 7.07
C VAL A 60 8.25 7.16 7.00
N PHE A 61 9.51 7.45 6.76
CA PHE A 61 10.56 6.44 6.60
C PHE A 61 11.23 6.12 7.93
N HIS A 62 11.54 4.84 8.13
CA HIS A 62 12.40 4.42 9.25
C HIS A 62 13.76 5.14 9.19
N PRO A 63 14.34 5.56 10.34
CA PRO A 63 15.66 6.23 10.34
C PRO A 63 16.74 5.44 9.63
N GLU A 64 16.76 4.11 9.78
CA GLU A 64 17.73 3.19 9.14
C GLU A 64 17.16 2.58 7.84
N PHE A 65 16.28 3.31 7.13
CA PHE A 65 15.58 2.76 5.95
C PHE A 65 16.54 2.23 4.89
N ARG A 66 17.63 2.97 4.59
CA ARG A 66 18.58 2.60 3.53
C ARG A 66 19.32 1.30 3.85
N GLU A 67 19.82 1.18 5.06
CA GLU A 67 20.56 0.00 5.53
C GLU A 67 19.65 -1.23 5.53
N ARG A 68 18.46 -1.06 6.06
CA ARG A 68 17.48 -2.17 6.16
C ARG A 68 16.99 -2.61 4.79
N VAL A 69 16.70 -1.69 3.87
CA VAL A 69 16.31 -2.03 2.49
C VAL A 69 17.47 -2.72 1.76
N ALA A 70 18.71 -2.25 1.94
CA ALA A 70 19.88 -2.87 1.32
C ALA A 70 20.13 -4.30 1.81
N ALA A 71 19.70 -4.62 3.04
CA ALA A 71 19.79 -5.97 3.61
C ALA A 71 18.66 -6.91 3.15
N LEU A 72 17.59 -6.38 2.53
CA LEU A 72 16.48 -7.22 2.07
C LEU A 72 16.86 -7.96 0.78
N SER A 73 16.54 -9.25 0.74
CA SER A 73 16.64 -10.07 -0.48
C SER A 73 15.24 -10.51 -0.88
N LEU A 74 14.65 -9.82 -1.86
CA LEU A 74 13.33 -10.17 -2.38
C LEU A 74 13.43 -11.44 -3.23
N PRO A 75 12.53 -12.43 -3.05
CA PRO A 75 12.42 -13.58 -3.94
C PRO A 75 12.13 -13.14 -5.38
N ASP A 76 12.64 -13.89 -6.35
CA ASP A 76 12.48 -13.56 -7.78
C ASP A 76 11.02 -13.53 -8.25
N ASP A 77 10.14 -14.23 -7.55
CA ASP A 77 8.71 -14.31 -7.87
C ASP A 77 7.87 -13.15 -7.33
N TRP A 78 8.45 -12.19 -6.58
CA TRP A 78 7.68 -11.12 -5.99
C TRP A 78 6.88 -10.35 -7.05
N GLN A 79 5.64 -9.99 -6.72
CA GLN A 79 4.77 -9.18 -7.58
C GLN A 79 4.21 -7.96 -6.86
N ILE A 80 3.97 -8.08 -5.57
CA ILE A 80 3.58 -6.97 -4.69
C ILE A 80 4.53 -6.96 -3.50
N PHE A 81 5.05 -5.79 -3.13
CA PHE A 81 5.89 -5.62 -1.97
C PHE A 81 5.45 -4.41 -1.15
N TYR A 82 5.23 -4.62 0.13
CA TYR A 82 4.89 -3.57 1.09
C TYR A 82 6.13 -3.18 1.91
N PHE A 83 6.47 -1.90 1.91
CA PHE A 83 7.45 -1.36 2.85
C PHE A 83 6.85 -1.14 4.23
N GLY A 84 5.54 -1.06 4.31
CA GLY A 84 4.75 -1.02 5.53
C GLY A 84 3.31 -1.39 5.22
N CYS A 85 2.71 -2.19 6.11
CA CYS A 85 1.32 -2.62 6.00
C CYS A 85 0.80 -3.08 7.35
N GLN A 86 -0.53 -3.14 7.47
CA GLN A 86 -1.22 -3.75 8.60
C GLN A 86 -1.54 -5.21 8.27
N HIS A 87 -0.88 -6.15 8.93
CA HIS A 87 -1.20 -7.57 8.77
C HIS A 87 -2.53 -7.91 9.47
N LEU A 88 -3.49 -8.44 8.70
CA LEU A 88 -4.77 -8.96 9.23
C LEU A 88 -4.70 -10.45 9.56
N GLU A 89 -3.73 -11.16 9.00
CA GLU A 89 -3.44 -12.56 9.26
C GLU A 89 -1.94 -12.68 9.49
N THR A 90 -1.53 -13.65 10.32
CA THR A 90 -0.11 -13.88 10.60
C THR A 90 0.68 -14.09 9.31
N PRO A 91 1.63 -13.23 8.98
CA PRO A 91 2.47 -13.41 7.81
C PRO A 91 3.45 -14.57 8.04
N ARG A 92 4.00 -15.13 6.97
CA ARG A 92 4.94 -16.24 7.05
C ARG A 92 6.37 -15.71 6.91
N PRO A 93 7.28 -15.99 7.84
CA PRO A 93 8.69 -15.62 7.70
C PRO A 93 9.29 -16.21 6.42
N VAL A 94 10.13 -15.41 5.74
CA VAL A 94 10.88 -15.82 4.53
C VAL A 94 12.36 -15.73 4.80
N SER A 95 12.83 -14.59 5.28
CA SER A 95 14.21 -14.34 5.67
C SER A 95 14.25 -13.21 6.71
N CYS A 96 15.44 -12.87 7.22
CA CYS A 96 15.59 -11.74 8.11
C CYS A 96 15.02 -10.46 7.46
N GLY A 97 14.10 -9.80 8.17
CA GLY A 97 13.45 -8.57 7.70
C GLY A 97 12.39 -8.74 6.61
N LEU A 98 12.03 -9.98 6.20
CA LEU A 98 11.11 -10.24 5.11
C LEU A 98 10.07 -11.31 5.46
N VAL A 99 8.81 -11.01 5.17
CA VAL A 99 7.70 -11.96 5.35
C VAL A 99 6.87 -12.10 4.08
N ARG A 100 6.25 -13.25 3.91
CA ARG A 100 5.20 -13.50 2.92
C ARG A 100 3.86 -13.04 3.49
N VAL A 101 3.18 -12.16 2.76
CA VAL A 101 1.88 -11.62 3.17
C VAL A 101 0.77 -12.61 2.84
N THR A 102 -0.05 -12.93 3.83
CA THR A 102 -1.28 -13.70 3.65
C THR A 102 -2.46 -12.77 3.41
N ARG A 103 -2.62 -11.76 4.29
CA ARG A 103 -3.62 -10.72 4.16
C ARG A 103 -3.15 -9.47 4.90
N ALA A 104 -3.12 -8.34 4.20
CA ALA A 104 -2.74 -7.06 4.77
C ALA A 104 -3.59 -5.93 4.20
N LEU A 105 -3.62 -4.81 4.92
CA LEU A 105 -4.18 -3.54 4.50
C LEU A 105 -3.09 -2.48 4.42
N ASP A 106 -3.51 -1.25 4.13
CA ASP A 106 -2.72 -0.05 3.90
C ASP A 106 -2.01 -0.02 2.54
N THR A 107 -1.89 1.19 1.99
CA THR A 107 -1.28 1.41 0.67
C THR A 107 -0.28 2.55 0.65
N HIS A 108 0.08 3.06 1.84
CA HIS A 108 0.95 4.24 1.97
C HIS A 108 2.37 4.04 1.38
N ALA A 109 2.83 2.79 1.28
CA ALA A 109 4.13 2.47 0.68
C ALA A 109 4.12 1.06 0.07
N VAL A 110 3.70 0.95 -1.20
CA VAL A 110 3.56 -0.33 -1.88
C VAL A 110 4.23 -0.33 -3.24
N ALA A 111 4.99 -1.37 -3.54
CA ALA A 111 5.61 -1.60 -4.83
C ALA A 111 4.90 -2.70 -5.62
N PHE A 112 4.81 -2.51 -6.92
CA PHE A 112 4.26 -3.47 -7.87
C PHE A 112 5.29 -3.79 -8.93
N ARG A 113 5.52 -5.06 -9.22
CA ARG A 113 6.31 -5.50 -10.37
C ARG A 113 5.48 -5.37 -11.65
N ALA A 114 6.11 -5.17 -12.79
CA ALA A 114 5.42 -5.01 -14.08
C ALA A 114 4.44 -6.15 -14.37
N SER A 115 4.78 -7.39 -13.99
CA SER A 115 3.90 -8.57 -14.14
C SER A 115 2.59 -8.47 -13.37
N ALA A 116 2.52 -7.65 -12.29
CA ALA A 116 1.32 -7.44 -11.49
C ALA A 116 0.42 -6.31 -12.03
N TYR A 117 0.92 -5.42 -12.88
CA TYR A 117 0.18 -4.22 -13.30
C TYR A 117 -1.20 -4.52 -13.84
N GLY A 118 -1.34 -5.54 -14.67
CA GLY A 118 -2.61 -5.96 -15.26
C GLY A 118 -3.66 -6.32 -14.22
N GLU A 119 -3.31 -7.17 -13.26
CA GLU A 119 -4.21 -7.63 -12.20
C GLU A 119 -4.53 -6.51 -11.20
N VAL A 120 -3.54 -5.70 -10.79
CA VAL A 120 -3.75 -4.55 -9.90
C VAL A 120 -4.70 -3.54 -10.57
N ARG A 121 -4.47 -3.21 -11.84
CA ARG A 121 -5.35 -2.31 -12.57
C ARG A 121 -6.77 -2.87 -12.74
N LYS A 122 -6.90 -4.19 -12.91
CA LYS A 122 -8.19 -4.88 -13.01
C LYS A 122 -8.97 -4.83 -11.70
N ILE A 123 -8.32 -5.15 -10.57
CA ILE A 123 -8.98 -5.11 -9.27
C ILE A 123 -9.41 -3.69 -8.88
N MET A 124 -8.58 -2.68 -9.20
CA MET A 124 -8.91 -1.27 -8.98
C MET A 124 -10.08 -0.75 -9.88
N ARG A 125 -10.52 -1.53 -10.88
CA ARG A 125 -11.75 -1.25 -11.63
C ARG A 125 -13.00 -1.72 -10.91
N GLY A 126 -12.86 -2.48 -9.83
CA GLY A 126 -13.95 -3.15 -9.10
C GLY A 126 -14.99 -2.22 -8.48
N HIS A 127 -14.79 -0.90 -8.55
CA HIS A 127 -15.82 0.13 -8.30
C HIS A 127 -16.91 0.12 -9.39
N ARG A 128 -17.29 -1.07 -9.86
CA ARG A 128 -18.33 -1.20 -10.89
C ARG A 128 -19.71 -1.06 -10.27
N ARG A 129 -20.49 -0.17 -10.91
CA ARG A 129 -21.92 0.02 -10.85
C ARG A 129 -22.69 -1.23 -10.44
N GLY A 130 -22.97 -1.37 -9.17
CA GLY A 130 -23.97 -2.25 -8.62
C GLY A 130 -24.78 -1.44 -7.63
N ARG A 131 -26.11 -1.42 -7.74
CA ARG A 131 -26.95 -0.79 -6.73
C ARG A 131 -26.56 -1.36 -5.35
N GLY A 132 -26.06 -0.51 -4.44
CA GLY A 132 -25.76 -0.88 -3.06
C GLY A 132 -24.34 -1.39 -2.76
N ALA A 133 -23.43 -1.45 -3.72
CA ALA A 133 -22.02 -1.76 -3.42
C ALA A 133 -21.32 -0.49 -2.97
N ALA A 134 -21.03 -0.37 -1.67
CA ALA A 134 -20.13 0.64 -1.15
C ALA A 134 -18.76 0.54 -1.86
N GLU A 135 -18.21 1.67 -2.29
CA GLU A 135 -16.88 1.69 -2.89
C GLU A 135 -15.86 1.24 -1.85
N GLN A 136 -15.04 0.26 -2.22
CA GLN A 136 -14.04 -0.31 -1.33
C GLN A 136 -12.77 0.52 -1.35
N PHE A 137 -12.05 0.55 -0.25
CA PHE A 137 -10.70 1.12 -0.17
C PHE A 137 -9.73 0.34 -1.04
N ASN A 138 -8.66 0.99 -1.52
CA ASN A 138 -7.64 0.38 -2.35
C ASN A 138 -6.96 -0.80 -1.67
N ASP A 139 -6.67 -0.69 -0.39
CA ASP A 139 -6.06 -1.73 0.43
C ASP A 139 -6.94 -2.98 0.53
N VAL A 140 -8.27 -2.80 0.73
CA VAL A 140 -9.25 -3.88 0.71
C VAL A 140 -9.31 -4.55 -0.66
N LEU A 141 -9.18 -3.78 -1.75
CA LEU A 141 -9.13 -4.35 -3.10
C LEU A 141 -7.84 -5.13 -3.32
N LEU A 142 -6.68 -4.56 -2.95
CA LEU A 142 -5.38 -5.21 -3.08
C LEU A 142 -5.28 -6.47 -2.23
N SER A 143 -5.85 -6.49 -1.02
CA SER A 143 -5.83 -7.67 -0.15
C SER A 143 -6.41 -8.93 -0.79
N LYS A 144 -7.31 -8.77 -1.78
CA LYS A 144 -7.87 -9.89 -2.55
C LYS A 144 -6.86 -10.51 -3.52
N LEU A 145 -5.80 -9.79 -3.87
CA LEU A 145 -4.74 -10.29 -4.75
C LEU A 145 -3.69 -11.09 -4.00
N HIS A 146 -3.54 -10.93 -2.69
CA HIS A 146 -2.48 -11.60 -1.90
C HIS A 146 -2.52 -13.13 -1.99
N LYS A 147 -3.70 -13.71 -2.24
CA LYS A 147 -3.86 -15.16 -2.45
C LYS A 147 -3.44 -15.62 -3.86
N LYS A 148 -3.36 -14.69 -4.81
CA LYS A 148 -3.09 -14.99 -6.23
C LYS A 148 -1.68 -14.58 -6.65
N LEU A 149 -1.22 -13.44 -6.13
CA LEU A 149 0.04 -12.84 -6.50
C LEU A 149 1.05 -13.00 -5.36
N PRO A 150 2.27 -13.44 -5.63
CA PRO A 150 3.35 -13.45 -4.66
C PRO A 150 3.54 -12.08 -4.03
N THR A 151 3.10 -11.94 -2.77
CA THR A 151 3.10 -10.70 -2.02
C THR A 151 3.99 -10.81 -0.80
N TYR A 152 4.88 -9.86 -0.63
CA TYR A 152 5.85 -9.81 0.46
C TYR A 152 5.77 -8.46 1.18
N ALA A 153 6.32 -8.40 2.38
CA ALA A 153 6.45 -7.18 3.16
C ALA A 153 7.76 -7.14 3.94
N ALA A 154 8.26 -5.96 4.14
CA ALA A 154 9.29 -5.73 5.16
C ALA A 154 8.69 -5.99 6.55
N PHE A 155 9.48 -6.61 7.44
CA PHE A 155 9.08 -6.86 8.81
C PHE A 155 10.29 -6.75 9.76
N PRO A 156 10.27 -5.82 10.72
CA PRO A 156 9.24 -4.82 10.95
C PRO A 156 9.05 -3.84 9.77
N ASN A 157 7.97 -3.07 9.79
CA ASN A 157 7.69 -2.06 8.77
C ASN A 157 8.86 -1.07 8.64
N LEU A 158 9.19 -0.68 7.42
CA LEU A 158 10.22 0.31 7.10
C LEU A 158 9.64 1.68 6.73
N ILE A 159 8.34 1.73 6.44
CA ILE A 159 7.59 2.95 6.18
C ILE A 159 6.24 2.83 6.88
N TRP A 160 5.78 3.89 7.52
CA TRP A 160 4.47 3.98 8.15
C TRP A 160 3.78 5.30 7.81
N GLN A 161 2.51 5.44 8.18
CA GLN A 161 1.76 6.68 7.99
C GLN A 161 2.00 7.64 9.15
N ALA A 162 2.22 8.91 8.84
CA ALA A 162 2.26 9.96 9.84
C ALA A 162 0.95 10.02 10.64
N LEU A 163 1.04 10.47 11.88
CA LEU A 163 -0.14 10.83 12.66
C LEU A 163 -0.88 11.97 11.95
N GLY A 164 -2.13 11.76 11.61
CA GLY A 164 -2.91 12.76 10.91
C GLY A 164 -4.36 12.37 10.75
N SER A 165 -5.17 13.31 10.24
CA SER A 165 -6.55 13.03 9.86
C SER A 165 -6.60 12.50 8.43
N SER A 166 -7.30 11.40 8.25
CA SER A 166 -7.52 10.83 6.92
C SER A 166 -8.66 11.54 6.20
N ASP A 167 -8.40 12.11 5.05
CA ASP A 167 -9.44 12.69 4.17
C ASP A 167 -10.46 11.65 3.69
N LEU A 168 -10.09 10.37 3.68
CA LEU A 168 -10.94 9.27 3.26
C LEU A 168 -11.93 8.84 4.35
N THR A 169 -11.52 8.86 5.61
CA THR A 169 -12.33 8.37 6.74
C THR A 169 -12.83 9.50 7.64
N GLY A 170 -12.16 10.65 7.65
CA GLY A 170 -12.42 11.77 8.55
C GLY A 170 -11.98 11.49 10.00
N HIS A 171 -11.21 10.43 10.25
CA HIS A 171 -10.67 10.09 11.55
C HIS A 171 -9.18 10.39 11.61
N THR A 172 -8.72 10.82 12.79
CA THR A 172 -7.28 10.95 13.09
C THR A 172 -6.81 9.66 13.72
N TYR A 173 -5.88 8.99 13.06
CA TYR A 173 -5.24 7.80 13.61
C TYR A 173 -3.88 7.56 12.97
N SER A 174 -3.05 6.81 13.68
CA SER A 174 -1.92 6.09 13.11
C SER A 174 -2.03 4.63 13.50
N ASN A 175 -1.69 3.76 12.59
CA ASN A 175 -1.60 2.33 12.86
C ASN A 175 -0.26 1.95 13.49
N TYR A 176 0.67 2.91 13.61
CA TYR A 176 2.05 2.68 14.01
C TYR A 176 2.52 3.74 15.00
N ASP A 177 3.40 3.35 15.93
CA ASP A 177 4.09 4.26 16.84
C ASP A 177 5.29 4.96 16.14
N ALA A 178 6.00 5.81 16.88
CA ALA A 178 7.14 6.55 16.38
C ALA A 178 8.31 5.65 15.91
N GLU A 179 8.37 4.41 16.39
CA GLU A 179 9.37 3.41 16.03
C GLU A 179 8.88 2.50 14.87
N GLY A 180 7.71 2.78 14.28
CA GLY A 180 7.14 2.00 13.18
C GLY A 180 6.56 0.66 13.61
N ARG A 181 6.23 0.49 14.90
CA ARG A 181 5.56 -0.72 15.41
C ARG A 181 4.05 -0.55 15.27
N GLN A 182 3.37 -1.59 14.87
CA GLN A 182 1.92 -1.58 14.71
C GLN A 182 1.22 -1.43 16.08
N ILE A 183 0.37 -0.40 16.22
CA ILE A 183 -0.35 -0.09 17.47
C ILE A 183 -1.69 -0.81 17.54
N HIS A 184 -2.35 -1.01 16.40
CA HIS A 184 -3.65 -1.69 16.32
C HIS A 184 -3.53 -3.02 15.58
N GLY A 185 -4.14 -4.07 16.13
CA GLY A 185 -4.01 -5.43 15.60
C GLY A 185 -2.74 -6.16 16.08
N ALA A 186 -2.11 -5.66 17.13
CA ALA A 186 -0.87 -6.19 17.71
C ALA A 186 -0.89 -7.69 18.07
N ALA A 187 -2.05 -8.26 18.31
CA ALA A 187 -2.18 -9.68 18.63
C ALA A 187 -1.64 -10.62 17.54
N VAL A 188 -1.62 -10.18 16.29
CA VAL A 188 -1.14 -10.97 15.15
C VAL A 188 0.38 -10.84 14.96
N VAL A 189 0.97 -9.73 15.42
CA VAL A 189 2.40 -9.44 15.22
C VAL A 189 3.28 -9.99 16.34
N GLN A 190 2.75 -10.18 17.56
CA GLN A 190 3.52 -10.60 18.74
C GLN A 190 4.15 -11.99 18.63
N HIS A 191 3.73 -12.83 17.68
CA HIS A 191 4.25 -14.19 17.52
C HIS A 191 5.38 -14.33 16.49
N LEU A 192 5.86 -13.23 15.93
CA LEU A 192 6.94 -13.23 14.91
C LEU A 192 8.26 -12.65 15.43
N ASN A 193 8.47 -12.61 16.76
CA ASN A 193 9.79 -12.29 17.29
C ASN A 193 10.78 -13.40 16.92
N PRO A 194 11.99 -13.04 16.44
CA PRO A 194 13.03 -14.00 16.10
C PRO A 194 13.52 -14.80 17.26
#